data_1239da11fd42be7f7dca2996237602c9
#
_entry.id   1239da11fd42be7f7dca2996237602c9
#
_cell.length_a   1.000
_cell.length_b   1.000
_cell.length_c   1.000
_cell.angle_alpha   90.00
_cell.angle_beta   90.00
_cell.angle_gamma   90.00
#
_symmetry.space_group_name_H-M   'P 1'
#
loop_
_entity.id
_entity.type
_entity.pdbx_description
1 polymer ?
#
loop_
_entity_poly.entity_id
_entity_poly.type
_entity_poly.pdbx_seq_one_letter_code
_entity_poly.pdbx_strand_id
1 'polypeptide(L)'
;TTLFRSVWFVMKKTTLGFEIRAVGLNSDAAKYAGMSAKRNAVIAMAISGGLAGLAGTIEGLGNYLNFFTQNGSPSIGFDGMAVALLGGGSYLGVLAAAAIFSVLKIGGLGMPMSSGVPFELVDIVTASIIFFVGASYLIKLIQKRVKAMDDKAARASQDKKAVKAAADSNKNSKGGE
;
A
#
# COMPACT_ATOMS: atom_id res chain seq x y z
N THR A 1 -12.06 2.67 -18.20
CA THR A 1 -11.74 4.09 -17.89
C THR A 1 -12.80 4.76 -17.03
N THR A 2 -14.10 4.47 -17.23
CA THR A 2 -15.20 5.10 -16.47
C THR A 2 -15.13 4.76 -14.97
N LEU A 3 -14.94 3.49 -14.62
CA LEU A 3 -14.79 3.04 -13.22
C LEU A 3 -13.59 3.69 -12.54
N PHE A 4 -12.45 3.74 -13.20
CA PHE A 4 -11.25 4.40 -12.68
C PHE A 4 -11.51 5.90 -12.41
N ARG A 5 -12.16 6.59 -13.34
CA ARG A 5 -12.50 8.01 -13.21
C ARG A 5 -13.50 8.25 -12.07
N SER A 6 -14.49 7.35 -11.88
CA SER A 6 -15.44 7.42 -10.78
C SER A 6 -14.76 7.24 -9.43
N VAL A 7 -13.90 6.22 -9.28
CA VAL A 7 -13.14 5.99 -8.04
C VAL A 7 -12.20 7.16 -7.75
N TRP A 8 -11.50 7.68 -8.76
CA TRP A 8 -10.64 8.85 -8.62
C TRP A 8 -11.43 10.07 -8.13
N PHE A 9 -12.62 10.31 -8.71
CA PHE A 9 -13.48 11.41 -8.32
C PHE A 9 -13.96 11.27 -6.87
N VAL A 10 -14.46 10.10 -6.48
CA VAL A 10 -14.90 9.80 -5.11
C VAL A 10 -13.76 10.02 -4.13
N MET A 11 -12.59 9.46 -4.40
CA MET A 11 -11.44 9.54 -3.49
C MET A 11 -10.81 10.93 -3.40
N LYS A 12 -10.92 11.77 -4.43
CA LYS A 12 -10.25 13.08 -4.48
C LYS A 12 -11.17 14.26 -4.23
N LYS A 13 -12.46 14.11 -4.53
CA LYS A 13 -13.44 15.20 -4.52
C LYS A 13 -14.54 15.05 -3.48
N THR A 14 -14.56 13.94 -2.70
CA THR A 14 -15.56 13.75 -1.64
C THR A 14 -14.95 13.77 -0.24
N THR A 15 -15.78 14.08 0.75
CA THR A 15 -15.42 14.03 2.17
C THR A 15 -15.01 12.63 2.62
N LEU A 16 -15.71 11.59 2.12
CA LEU A 16 -15.37 10.19 2.38
C LEU A 16 -13.94 9.84 1.91
N GLY A 17 -13.58 10.25 0.69
CA GLY A 17 -12.23 10.02 0.18
C GLY A 17 -11.16 10.78 0.97
N PHE A 18 -11.48 11.96 1.48
CA PHE A 18 -10.58 12.70 2.37
C PHE A 18 -10.39 11.97 3.70
N GLU A 19 -11.48 11.56 4.36
CA GLU A 19 -11.43 10.83 5.63
C GLU A 19 -10.65 9.51 5.51
N ILE A 20 -10.92 8.70 4.47
CA ILE A 20 -10.21 7.44 4.23
C ILE A 20 -8.71 7.67 4.07
N ARG A 21 -8.29 8.70 3.32
CA ARG A 21 -6.88 9.03 3.16
C ARG A 21 -6.24 9.56 4.43
N ALA A 22 -6.93 10.41 5.18
CA ALA A 22 -6.44 10.95 6.45
C ALA A 22 -6.21 9.85 7.47
N VAL A 23 -7.18 8.92 7.62
CA VAL A 23 -7.07 7.74 8.48
C VAL A 23 -5.94 6.80 8.02
N GLY A 24 -5.75 6.63 6.70
CA GLY A 24 -4.67 5.81 6.15
C GLY A 24 -3.27 6.38 6.37
N LEU A 25 -3.13 7.70 6.42
CA LEU A 25 -1.84 8.36 6.67
C LEU A 25 -1.48 8.35 8.16
N ASN A 26 -2.42 8.71 9.02
CA ASN A 26 -2.24 8.70 10.48
C ASN A 26 -3.58 8.52 11.19
N SER A 27 -3.83 7.31 11.65
CA SER A 27 -5.05 6.92 12.35
C SER A 27 -5.26 7.70 13.66
N ASP A 28 -4.18 8.01 14.39
CA ASP A 28 -4.28 8.71 15.67
C ASP A 28 -4.58 10.19 15.46
N ALA A 29 -3.90 10.86 14.54
CA ALA A 29 -4.21 12.24 14.19
C ALA A 29 -5.65 12.40 13.68
N ALA A 30 -6.13 11.45 12.86
CA ALA A 30 -7.51 11.46 12.37
C ALA A 30 -8.54 11.32 13.50
N LYS A 31 -8.26 10.52 14.53
CA LYS A 31 -9.12 10.42 15.72
C LYS A 31 -9.22 11.74 16.48
N TYR A 32 -8.12 12.45 16.67
CA TYR A 32 -8.12 13.78 17.29
C TYR A 32 -8.93 14.80 16.49
N ALA A 33 -8.98 14.65 15.17
CA ALA A 33 -9.82 15.46 14.29
C ALA A 33 -11.30 15.00 14.24
N GLY A 34 -11.72 14.07 15.11
CA GLY A 34 -13.09 13.58 15.19
C GLY A 34 -13.46 12.52 14.15
N MET A 35 -12.51 12.00 13.36
CA MET A 35 -12.77 10.99 12.34
C MET A 35 -12.78 9.58 12.95
N SER A 36 -13.77 8.77 12.59
CA SER A 36 -13.88 7.39 13.05
C SER A 36 -13.04 6.44 12.19
N ALA A 37 -11.86 6.04 12.68
CA ALA A 37 -10.96 5.14 11.97
C ALA A 37 -11.62 3.78 11.64
N LYS A 38 -12.40 3.21 12.57
CA LYS A 38 -13.10 1.93 12.35
C LYS A 38 -14.13 2.02 11.24
N ARG A 39 -14.97 3.06 11.24
CA ARG A 39 -15.99 3.27 10.21
C ARG A 39 -15.37 3.45 8.84
N ASN A 40 -14.32 4.26 8.73
CA ASN A 40 -13.64 4.52 7.47
C ASN A 40 -12.91 3.28 6.93
N ALA A 41 -12.36 2.43 7.79
CA ALA A 41 -11.79 1.15 7.38
C ALA A 41 -12.86 0.20 6.80
N VAL A 42 -14.03 0.08 7.45
CA VAL A 42 -15.14 -0.74 6.94
C VAL A 42 -15.65 -0.23 5.60
N ILE A 43 -15.82 1.09 5.44
CA ILE A 43 -16.26 1.69 4.19
C ILE A 43 -15.23 1.44 3.07
N ALA A 44 -13.94 1.61 3.36
CA ALA A 44 -12.87 1.34 2.39
C ALA A 44 -12.87 -0.13 1.94
N MET A 45 -13.04 -1.08 2.88
CA MET A 45 -13.15 -2.51 2.56
C MET A 45 -14.41 -2.84 1.76
N ALA A 46 -15.55 -2.22 2.07
CA ALA A 46 -16.79 -2.41 1.33
C ALA A 46 -16.67 -1.91 -0.13
N ILE A 47 -16.06 -0.74 -0.33
CA ILE A 47 -15.79 -0.20 -1.68
C ILE A 47 -14.83 -1.13 -2.44
N SER A 48 -13.76 -1.58 -1.80
CA SER A 48 -12.80 -2.50 -2.40
C SER A 48 -13.44 -3.83 -2.79
N GLY A 49 -14.25 -4.42 -1.89
CA GLY A 49 -14.99 -5.66 -2.17
C GLY A 49 -16.00 -5.50 -3.31
N GLY A 50 -16.72 -4.37 -3.36
CA GLY A 50 -17.63 -4.05 -4.47
C GLY A 50 -16.89 -3.96 -5.81
N LEU A 51 -15.74 -3.30 -5.86
CA LEU A 51 -14.91 -3.21 -7.06
C LEU A 51 -14.35 -4.58 -7.48
N ALA A 52 -13.93 -5.40 -6.52
CA ALA A 52 -13.47 -6.76 -6.79
C ALA A 52 -14.60 -7.65 -7.36
N GLY A 53 -15.83 -7.53 -6.82
CA GLY A 53 -17.00 -8.21 -7.35
C GLY A 53 -17.35 -7.79 -8.78
N LEU A 54 -17.26 -6.49 -9.09
CA LEU A 54 -17.43 -5.99 -10.46
C LEU A 54 -16.33 -6.51 -11.40
N ALA A 55 -15.08 -6.56 -10.93
CA ALA A 55 -13.99 -7.13 -11.72
C ALA A 55 -14.23 -8.61 -12.02
N GLY A 56 -14.68 -9.38 -11.03
CA GLY A 56 -15.01 -10.80 -11.22
C GLY A 56 -16.18 -11.03 -12.18
N THR A 57 -17.21 -10.18 -12.16
CA THR A 57 -18.31 -10.27 -13.13
C THR A 57 -17.87 -9.92 -14.55
N ILE A 58 -17.01 -8.93 -14.72
CA ILE A 58 -16.43 -8.57 -16.03
C ILE A 58 -15.57 -9.71 -16.56
N GLU A 59 -14.77 -10.33 -15.72
CA GLU A 59 -13.93 -11.48 -16.10
C GLU A 59 -14.79 -12.69 -16.48
N GLY A 60 -15.76 -13.07 -15.65
CA GLY A 60 -16.60 -14.23 -15.88
C GLY A 60 -17.53 -14.09 -17.07
N LEU A 61 -18.23 -12.96 -17.18
CA LEU A 61 -19.23 -12.75 -18.22
C LEU A 61 -18.64 -12.13 -19.50
N GLY A 62 -17.57 -11.32 -19.36
CA GLY A 62 -16.95 -10.64 -20.50
C GLY A 62 -15.91 -11.48 -21.23
N ASN A 63 -15.07 -12.18 -20.48
CA ASN A 63 -13.91 -12.90 -21.05
C ASN A 63 -14.22 -14.37 -21.29
N TYR A 64 -14.84 -15.04 -20.33
CA TYR A 64 -15.08 -16.49 -20.42
C TYR A 64 -16.47 -16.85 -20.96
N LEU A 65 -17.45 -15.92 -20.90
CA LEU A 65 -18.85 -16.12 -21.32
C LEU A 65 -19.53 -17.34 -20.64
N ASN A 66 -18.91 -17.92 -19.65
CA ASN A 66 -19.39 -19.09 -18.90
C ASN A 66 -18.97 -18.99 -17.43
N PHE A 67 -19.82 -19.53 -16.55
CA PHE A 67 -19.44 -19.77 -15.16
C PHE A 67 -18.76 -21.14 -15.06
N PHE A 68 -17.50 -21.16 -14.72
CA PHE A 68 -16.76 -22.40 -14.44
C PHE A 68 -16.33 -22.44 -12.98
N THR A 69 -16.33 -23.64 -12.44
CA THR A 69 -15.88 -23.86 -11.07
C THR A 69 -14.36 -24.02 -11.05
N GLN A 70 -13.65 -23.12 -10.40
CA GLN A 70 -12.22 -23.28 -10.13
C GLN A 70 -12.02 -24.03 -8.82
N ASN A 71 -11.23 -25.09 -8.84
CA ASN A 71 -10.89 -25.89 -7.67
C ASN A 71 -9.77 -25.27 -6.81
N GLY A 72 -9.34 -24.03 -7.09
CA GLY A 72 -8.28 -23.33 -6.36
C GLY A 72 -8.57 -21.85 -6.19
N SER A 73 -7.83 -21.19 -5.29
CA SER A 73 -7.90 -19.75 -5.14
C SER A 73 -7.32 -19.06 -6.39
N PRO A 74 -8.07 -18.18 -7.04
CA PRO A 74 -7.56 -17.48 -8.23
C PRO A 74 -6.34 -16.61 -7.85
N SER A 75 -5.25 -16.72 -8.61
CA SER A 75 -4.04 -15.90 -8.40
C SER A 75 -4.25 -14.41 -8.64
N ILE A 76 -5.34 -14.05 -9.33
CA ILE A 76 -5.68 -12.67 -9.70
C ILE A 76 -5.77 -11.71 -8.51
N GLY A 77 -6.14 -12.21 -7.32
CA GLY A 77 -6.17 -11.40 -6.09
C GLY A 77 -4.76 -11.03 -5.62
N PHE A 78 -3.82 -11.96 -5.73
CA PHE A 78 -2.40 -11.71 -5.39
C PHE A 78 -1.74 -10.78 -6.41
N ASP A 79 -2.05 -10.94 -7.70
CA ASP A 79 -1.61 -10.03 -8.75
C ASP A 79 -2.12 -8.60 -8.51
N GLY A 80 -3.38 -8.46 -8.08
CA GLY A 80 -3.96 -7.18 -7.70
C GLY A 80 -3.25 -6.51 -6.53
N MET A 81 -2.85 -7.28 -5.51
CA MET A 81 -2.02 -6.77 -4.40
C MET A 81 -0.66 -6.28 -4.89
N ALA A 82 -0.01 -7.05 -5.78
CA ALA A 82 1.27 -6.67 -6.34
C ALA A 82 1.19 -5.37 -7.13
N VAL A 83 0.17 -5.23 -7.97
CA VAL A 83 -0.10 -4.01 -8.74
C VAL A 83 -0.33 -2.81 -7.81
N ALA A 84 -1.07 -2.98 -6.71
CA ALA A 84 -1.33 -1.93 -5.74
C ALA A 84 -0.04 -1.48 -5.02
N LEU A 85 0.82 -2.43 -4.62
CA LEU A 85 2.12 -2.16 -3.99
C LEU A 85 3.08 -1.47 -4.97
N LEU A 86 3.16 -1.96 -6.22
CA LEU A 86 3.99 -1.36 -7.27
C LEU A 86 3.54 0.07 -7.59
N GLY A 87 2.23 0.33 -7.58
CA GLY A 87 1.65 1.64 -7.78
C GLY A 87 1.91 2.65 -6.66
N GLY A 88 2.42 2.20 -5.50
CA GLY A 88 2.84 3.05 -4.38
C GLY A 88 1.74 3.93 -3.80
N GLY A 89 0.46 3.51 -3.87
CA GLY A 89 -0.68 4.27 -3.39
C GLY A 89 -1.08 5.47 -4.26
N SER A 90 -0.45 5.63 -5.43
CA SER A 90 -0.80 6.66 -6.42
C SER A 90 -1.73 6.09 -7.48
N TYR A 91 -2.82 6.80 -7.83
CA TYR A 91 -3.77 6.35 -8.85
C TYR A 91 -3.13 6.11 -10.21
N LEU A 92 -2.27 7.05 -10.66
CA LEU A 92 -1.54 6.91 -11.92
C LEU A 92 -0.49 5.80 -11.84
N GLY A 93 0.15 5.62 -10.67
CA GLY A 93 1.09 4.52 -10.44
C GLY A 93 0.42 3.16 -10.55
N VAL A 94 -0.77 2.98 -9.94
CA VAL A 94 -1.54 1.74 -10.04
C VAL A 94 -1.99 1.48 -11.49
N LEU A 95 -2.40 2.52 -12.23
CA LEU A 95 -2.76 2.37 -13.64
C LEU A 95 -1.58 1.91 -14.50
N ALA A 96 -0.41 2.52 -14.33
CA ALA A 96 0.80 2.15 -15.04
C ALA A 96 1.26 0.72 -14.67
N ALA A 97 1.23 0.37 -13.37
CA ALA A 97 1.55 -0.97 -12.89
C ALA A 97 0.58 -2.02 -13.47
N ALA A 98 -0.72 -1.73 -13.48
CA ALA A 98 -1.73 -2.61 -14.08
C ALA A 98 -1.49 -2.82 -15.57
N ALA A 99 -1.09 -1.79 -16.31
CA ALA A 99 -0.77 -1.90 -17.73
C ALA A 99 0.45 -2.82 -17.95
N ILE A 100 1.51 -2.69 -17.16
CA ILE A 100 2.70 -3.54 -17.24
C ILE A 100 2.33 -5.00 -16.96
N PHE A 101 1.58 -5.28 -15.89
CA PHE A 101 1.15 -6.63 -15.55
C PHE A 101 0.22 -7.23 -16.61
N SER A 102 -0.67 -6.42 -17.20
CA SER A 102 -1.55 -6.85 -18.29
C SER A 102 -0.76 -7.28 -19.51
N VAL A 103 0.22 -6.49 -19.94
CA VAL A 103 1.10 -6.84 -21.08
C VAL A 103 1.87 -8.13 -20.78
N LEU A 104 2.39 -8.30 -19.57
CA LEU A 104 3.12 -9.50 -19.16
C LEU A 104 2.21 -10.74 -19.20
N LYS A 105 1.01 -10.66 -18.65
CA LYS A 105 0.05 -11.77 -18.63
C LYS A 105 -0.45 -12.13 -20.04
N ILE A 106 -0.84 -11.15 -20.84
CA ILE A 106 -1.31 -11.39 -22.22
C ILE A 106 -0.17 -11.93 -23.09
N GLY A 107 1.04 -11.38 -22.96
CA GLY A 107 2.22 -11.87 -23.67
C GLY A 107 2.55 -13.31 -23.28
N GLY A 108 2.39 -13.66 -22.00
CA GLY A 108 2.60 -15.01 -21.49
C GLY A 108 1.65 -16.05 -22.05
N LEU A 109 0.41 -15.70 -22.38
CA LEU A 109 -0.55 -16.62 -22.97
C LEU A 109 -0.13 -17.15 -24.37
N GLY A 110 0.65 -16.37 -25.12
CA GLY A 110 1.16 -16.76 -26.43
C GLY A 110 2.42 -17.61 -26.39
N MET A 111 3.14 -17.66 -25.28
CA MET A 111 4.44 -18.35 -25.17
C MET A 111 4.38 -19.87 -25.42
N PRO A 112 3.41 -20.63 -24.89
CA PRO A 112 3.33 -22.06 -25.12
C PRO A 112 3.16 -22.40 -26.59
N MET A 113 2.42 -21.62 -27.34
CA MET A 113 2.14 -21.86 -28.76
C MET A 113 3.32 -21.49 -29.66
N SER A 114 4.09 -20.46 -29.31
CA SER A 114 5.16 -19.94 -30.17
C SER A 114 6.54 -20.52 -29.87
N SER A 115 6.81 -20.84 -28.60
CA SER A 115 8.15 -21.21 -28.13
C SER A 115 8.19 -22.51 -27.32
N GLY A 116 7.06 -23.18 -27.11
CA GLY A 116 6.98 -24.39 -26.29
C GLY A 116 7.28 -24.16 -24.80
N VAL A 117 7.32 -22.91 -24.38
CA VAL A 117 7.61 -22.52 -23.01
C VAL A 117 6.32 -22.63 -22.16
N PRO A 118 6.33 -23.39 -21.04
CA PRO A 118 5.15 -23.55 -20.21
C PRO A 118 4.70 -22.20 -19.61
N PHE A 119 3.38 -22.00 -19.44
CA PHE A 119 2.81 -20.79 -18.87
C PHE A 119 3.29 -20.52 -17.43
N GLU A 120 3.65 -21.55 -16.69
CA GLU A 120 4.19 -21.49 -15.33
C GLU A 120 5.44 -20.61 -15.20
N LEU A 121 6.22 -20.46 -16.28
CA LEU A 121 7.37 -19.54 -16.29
C LEU A 121 6.95 -18.09 -16.17
N VAL A 122 5.79 -17.70 -16.71
CA VAL A 122 5.23 -16.36 -16.56
C VAL A 122 4.86 -16.10 -15.11
N ASP A 123 4.31 -17.10 -14.43
CA ASP A 123 3.98 -17.00 -13.00
C ASP A 123 5.24 -16.87 -12.13
N ILE A 124 6.34 -17.57 -12.47
CA ILE A 124 7.63 -17.42 -11.77
C ILE A 124 8.18 -16.00 -11.95
N VAL A 125 8.14 -15.44 -13.15
CA VAL A 125 8.58 -14.06 -13.43
C VAL A 125 7.71 -13.07 -12.65
N THR A 126 6.40 -13.25 -12.68
CA THR A 126 5.45 -12.44 -11.95
C THR A 126 5.71 -12.48 -10.44
N ALA A 127 5.89 -13.68 -9.87
CA ALA A 127 6.23 -13.87 -8.46
C ALA A 127 7.56 -13.20 -8.09
N SER A 128 8.57 -13.26 -8.97
CA SER A 128 9.84 -12.57 -8.76
C SER A 128 9.68 -11.05 -8.73
N ILE A 129 8.88 -10.49 -9.63
CA ILE A 129 8.57 -9.05 -9.63
C ILE A 129 7.87 -8.65 -8.33
N ILE A 130 6.86 -9.41 -7.90
CA ILE A 130 6.14 -9.19 -6.65
C ILE A 130 7.10 -9.21 -5.46
N PHE A 131 8.00 -10.18 -5.41
CA PHE A 131 8.99 -10.31 -4.34
C PHE A 131 9.91 -9.08 -4.26
N PHE A 132 10.51 -8.66 -5.38
CA PHE A 132 11.39 -7.49 -5.40
C PHE A 132 10.67 -6.19 -5.05
N VAL A 133 9.45 -6.02 -5.54
CA VAL A 133 8.62 -4.85 -5.20
C VAL A 133 8.22 -4.85 -3.73
N GLY A 134 7.81 -6.00 -3.20
CA GLY A 134 7.50 -6.18 -1.79
C GLY A 134 8.72 -5.95 -0.90
N ALA A 135 9.91 -6.45 -1.28
CA ALA A 135 11.15 -6.21 -0.58
C ALA A 135 11.52 -4.72 -0.53
N SER A 136 11.36 -3.99 -1.61
CA SER A 136 11.60 -2.53 -1.66
C SER A 136 10.68 -1.75 -0.71
N TYR A 137 9.43 -2.18 -0.57
CA TYR A 137 8.48 -1.60 0.37
C TYR A 137 8.86 -1.89 1.82
N LEU A 138 9.24 -3.13 2.13
CA LEU A 138 9.72 -3.54 3.46
C LEU A 138 10.96 -2.76 3.88
N ILE A 139 11.94 -2.58 3.00
CA ILE A 139 13.15 -1.80 3.25
C ILE A 139 12.79 -0.36 3.63
N LYS A 140 11.89 0.29 2.89
CA LYS A 140 11.42 1.66 3.22
C LYS A 140 10.72 1.73 4.58
N LEU A 141 9.97 0.69 4.94
CA LEU A 141 9.27 0.60 6.22
C LEU A 141 10.25 0.44 7.40
N ILE A 142 11.27 -0.39 7.21
CA ILE A 142 12.34 -0.61 8.20
C ILE A 142 13.16 0.68 8.38
N GLN A 143 13.57 1.34 7.29
CA GLN A 143 14.30 2.60 7.34
C GLN A 143 13.52 3.69 8.08
N LYS A 144 12.20 3.77 7.87
CA LYS A 144 11.33 4.72 8.57
C LYS A 144 11.27 4.44 10.07
N ARG A 145 11.27 3.17 10.47
CA ARG A 145 11.30 2.79 11.89
C ARG A 145 12.67 3.05 12.55
N VAL A 146 13.76 2.72 11.86
CA VAL A 146 15.11 2.98 12.34
C VAL A 146 15.33 4.47 12.55
N LYS A 147 14.96 5.30 11.56
CA LYS A 147 15.05 6.76 11.67
C LYS A 147 14.25 7.33 12.84
N ALA A 148 13.04 6.81 13.08
CA ALA A 148 12.22 7.22 14.22
C ALA A 148 12.81 6.81 15.59
N MET A 149 13.57 5.72 15.65
CA MET A 149 14.30 5.32 16.85
C MET A 149 15.54 6.19 17.09
N ASP A 150 16.28 6.51 16.04
CA ASP A 150 17.45 7.41 16.12
C ASP A 150 17.04 8.82 16.55
N ASP A 151 15.94 9.37 16.03
CA ASP A 151 15.41 10.68 16.45
C ASP A 151 14.99 10.68 17.92
N LYS A 152 14.40 9.59 18.41
CA LYS A 152 14.08 9.44 19.84
C LYS A 152 15.32 9.34 20.72
N ALA A 153 16.32 8.60 20.29
CA ALA A 153 17.60 8.48 21.02
C ALA A 153 18.34 9.82 21.05
N ALA A 154 18.34 10.56 19.94
CA ALA A 154 18.94 11.89 19.88
C ALA A 154 18.26 12.89 20.81
N ARG A 155 16.93 12.91 20.87
CA ARG A 155 16.16 13.77 21.81
C ARG A 155 16.44 13.40 23.27
N ALA A 156 16.44 12.11 23.61
CA ALA A 156 16.73 11.66 24.96
C ALA A 156 18.17 12.01 25.41
N SER A 157 19.13 12.03 24.48
CA SER A 157 20.50 12.45 24.78
C SER A 157 20.65 13.96 24.95
N GLN A 158 19.87 14.75 24.22
CA GLN A 158 19.79 16.21 24.38
C GLN A 158 19.15 16.60 25.71
N ASP A 159 18.05 15.96 26.11
CA ASP A 159 17.41 16.19 27.40
C ASP A 159 18.33 15.86 28.57
N LYS A 160 19.09 14.74 28.50
CA LYS A 160 20.10 14.41 29.51
C LYS A 160 21.20 15.45 29.61
N LYS A 161 21.68 16.00 28.48
CA LYS A 161 22.69 17.07 28.48
C LYS A 161 22.16 18.37 29.06
N ALA A 162 20.91 18.74 28.72
CA ALA A 162 20.26 19.93 29.25
C ALA A 162 20.07 19.85 30.79
N VAL A 163 19.61 18.70 31.29
CA VAL A 163 19.43 18.47 32.73
C VAL A 163 20.78 18.51 33.46
N LYS A 164 21.86 17.94 32.85
CA LYS A 164 23.19 17.99 33.45
C LYS A 164 23.79 19.41 33.48
N ALA A 165 23.59 20.18 32.42
CA ALA A 165 24.01 21.58 32.34
C ALA A 165 23.27 22.46 33.36
N ALA A 166 21.98 22.24 33.57
CA ALA A 166 21.18 22.93 34.58
C ALA A 166 21.62 22.58 36.03
N ALA A 167 21.98 21.32 36.27
CA ALA A 167 22.50 20.86 37.57
C ALA A 167 23.89 21.46 37.90
N ASP A 168 24.78 21.56 36.92
CA ASP A 168 26.11 22.18 37.11
C ASP A 168 26.01 23.69 37.29
N SER A 169 25.09 24.38 36.61
CA SER A 169 24.83 25.80 36.82
C SER A 169 24.30 26.12 38.24
N ASN A 170 23.43 25.25 38.77
CA ASN A 170 22.89 25.41 40.13
C ASN A 170 23.93 25.13 41.24
N LYS A 171 24.93 24.26 40.98
CA LYS A 171 26.06 23.99 41.89
C LYS A 171 27.01 25.17 41.97
N ASN A 172 27.24 25.85 40.84
CA ASN A 172 28.15 26.99 40.80
C ASN A 172 27.56 28.26 41.44
N SER A 173 26.23 28.39 41.49
CA SER A 173 25.52 29.47 42.17
C SER A 173 25.49 29.35 43.70
N LYS A 174 25.65 28.13 44.25
CA LYS A 174 25.64 27.92 45.72
C LYS A 174 27.04 27.83 46.36
N GLY A 175 28.14 27.93 45.61
CA GLY A 175 29.49 27.88 46.09
C GLY A 175 30.21 29.24 46.13
N GLY A 176 29.48 30.33 45.97
CA GLY A 176 30.02 31.70 45.95
C GLY A 176 29.56 32.61 47.13
N GLU A 177 29.13 32.01 48.26
CA GLU A 177 28.91 32.74 49.53
C GLU A 177 29.93 32.35 50.56
#